data_9825b452c721cc3180cfc306c9d9458a
#
_entry.id   9825b452c721cc3180cfc306c9d9458a
#
_cell.length_a   1.000
_cell.length_b   1.000
_cell.length_c   1.000
_cell.angle_alpha   90.00
_cell.angle_beta   90.00
_cell.angle_gamma   90.00
#
_symmetry.space_group_name_H-M   'P 1'
#
loop_
_entity.id
_entity.type
_entity.pdbx_description
1 polymer ?
#
loop_
_entity_poly.entity_id
_entity_poly.type
_entity_poly.pdbx_seq_one_letter_code
_entity_poly.pdbx_strand_id
1 'polypeptide(L)'
;MELFKDYDSLIDNTNEISKKCNVSLETKGYFLPEYPVPKKHNFDSFLKEISTQRIESYIKDFDSKKHSEYLDRLNYELEQIKTMGFSSYFLIVYDFIEWSKNNDVPVGPGRGSGACLLYTSDAADDSYR
;
A
#
# COMPACT_ATOMS: atom_id res chain seq x y z
N MET A 1 38.18 4.62 12.39
CA MET A 1 38.75 5.01 13.70
C MET A 1 39.88 6.03 13.62
N GLU A 2 40.58 6.19 12.48
CA GLU A 2 41.64 7.20 12.33
C GLU A 2 41.17 8.65 12.51
N LEU A 3 39.92 8.96 12.14
CA LEU A 3 39.34 10.31 12.24
C LEU A 3 39.08 10.82 13.68
N PHE A 4 39.11 9.95 14.68
CA PHE A 4 38.77 10.28 16.07
C PHE A 4 39.87 9.90 17.07
N LYS A 5 41.13 9.83 16.62
CA LYS A 5 42.27 9.43 17.43
C LYS A 5 42.45 10.27 18.72
N ASP A 6 42.08 11.55 18.65
CA ASP A 6 42.26 12.50 19.76
C ASP A 6 40.99 12.67 20.62
N TYR A 7 39.97 11.82 20.38
CA TYR A 7 38.63 11.93 20.97
C TYR A 7 38.10 10.60 21.52
N ASP A 8 38.97 9.84 22.21
CA ASP A 8 38.58 8.52 22.76
C ASP A 8 37.38 8.61 23.71
N SER A 9 37.24 9.68 24.47
CA SER A 9 36.08 9.90 25.34
C SER A 9 34.76 10.04 24.59
N LEU A 10 34.77 10.48 23.32
CA LEU A 10 33.54 10.56 22.51
C LEU A 10 33.09 9.17 22.05
N ILE A 11 34.04 8.28 21.78
CA ILE A 11 33.77 6.89 21.44
C ILE A 11 33.18 6.15 22.64
N ASP A 12 33.75 6.36 23.82
CA ASP A 12 33.24 5.78 25.08
C ASP A 12 31.83 6.28 25.40
N ASN A 13 31.54 7.56 25.16
CA ASN A 13 30.20 8.12 25.32
C ASN A 13 29.19 7.47 24.37
N THR A 14 29.57 7.08 23.17
CA THR A 14 28.71 6.32 22.23
C THR A 14 28.30 4.97 22.83
N ASN A 15 29.24 4.26 23.46
CA ASN A 15 28.96 3.01 24.15
C ASN A 15 28.03 3.22 25.38
N GLU A 16 28.22 4.31 26.13
CA GLU A 16 27.36 4.65 27.27
C GLU A 16 25.93 4.97 26.83
N ILE A 17 25.77 5.70 25.74
CA ILE A 17 24.45 5.97 25.15
C ILE A 17 23.77 4.67 24.68
N SER A 18 24.51 3.81 24.00
CA SER A 18 24.01 2.50 23.57
C SER A 18 23.51 1.65 24.74
N LYS A 19 24.23 1.64 25.87
CA LYS A 19 23.80 0.93 27.09
C LYS A 19 22.53 1.52 27.73
N LYS A 20 22.28 2.80 27.55
CA LYS A 20 21.08 3.50 28.06
C LYS A 20 19.85 3.27 27.16
N CYS A 21 20.03 2.92 25.88
CA CYS A 21 18.97 2.66 24.93
C CYS A 21 18.45 1.23 25.09
N ASN A 22 17.50 1.02 25.99
CA ASN A 22 16.88 -0.28 26.29
C ASN A 22 15.40 -0.29 25.87
N VAL A 23 15.12 0.04 24.60
CA VAL A 23 13.77 0.01 24.06
C VAL A 23 13.53 -1.33 23.36
N SER A 24 12.49 -2.04 23.77
CA SER A 24 11.97 -3.17 23.00
C SER A 24 11.00 -2.66 21.94
N LEU A 25 11.27 -3.00 20.69
CA LEU A 25 10.38 -2.69 19.54
C LEU A 25 9.40 -3.84 19.23
N GLU A 26 9.26 -4.78 20.17
CA GLU A 26 8.29 -5.87 20.00
C GLU A 26 6.85 -5.33 20.10
N THR A 27 6.16 -5.34 18.99
CA THR A 27 4.74 -5.02 18.91
C THR A 27 3.91 -6.30 18.85
N LYS A 28 2.85 -6.37 19.64
CA LYS A 28 1.91 -7.51 19.64
C LYS A 28 0.87 -7.35 18.53
N GLY A 29 1.29 -7.40 17.26
CA GLY A 29 0.39 -7.37 16.11
C GLY A 29 0.46 -6.10 15.26
N TYR A 30 -0.38 -6.06 14.23
CA TYR A 30 -0.50 -4.93 13.31
C TYR A 30 -1.62 -3.99 13.81
N PHE A 31 -1.30 -2.71 13.94
CA PHE A 31 -2.25 -1.66 14.30
C PHE A 31 -2.57 -0.83 13.05
N LEU A 32 -3.47 -1.36 12.22
CA LEU A 32 -3.97 -0.62 11.06
C LEU A 32 -5.23 0.16 11.45
N PRO A 33 -5.37 1.42 11.00
CA PRO A 33 -6.62 2.14 11.16
C PRO A 33 -7.75 1.45 10.39
N GLU A 34 -8.97 1.56 10.91
CA GLU A 34 -10.15 1.03 10.25
C GLU A 34 -10.68 2.04 9.23
N TYR A 35 -10.84 1.60 7.98
CA TYR A 35 -11.48 2.40 6.94
C TYR A 35 -13.00 2.39 7.11
N PRO A 36 -13.70 3.54 7.04
CA PRO A 36 -15.14 3.58 7.12
C PRO A 36 -15.78 2.95 5.88
N VAL A 37 -16.37 1.76 6.02
CA VAL A 37 -17.10 1.08 4.94
C VAL A 37 -18.61 1.24 5.08
N PRO A 38 -19.37 1.22 3.98
CA PRO A 38 -20.84 1.23 4.02
C PRO A 38 -21.38 0.03 4.81
N LYS A 39 -22.51 0.21 5.52
CA LYS A 39 -23.10 -0.78 6.43
C LYS A 39 -23.37 -2.17 5.84
N LYS A 40 -23.42 -2.29 4.51
CA LYS A 40 -23.66 -3.56 3.79
C LYS A 40 -22.39 -4.33 3.46
N HIS A 41 -21.21 -3.75 3.71
CA HIS A 41 -19.91 -4.30 3.32
C HIS A 41 -19.00 -4.51 4.52
N ASN A 42 -18.10 -5.47 4.40
CA ASN A 42 -16.84 -5.52 5.13
C ASN A 42 -15.70 -4.98 4.25
N PHE A 43 -14.49 -4.87 4.77
CA PHE A 43 -13.34 -4.34 4.02
C PHE A 43 -13.08 -5.11 2.73
N ASP A 44 -13.18 -6.45 2.76
CA ASP A 44 -12.89 -7.31 1.62
C ASP A 44 -13.93 -7.13 0.51
N SER A 45 -15.22 -7.14 0.86
CA SER A 45 -16.30 -7.00 -0.10
C SER A 45 -16.34 -5.61 -0.72
N PHE A 46 -16.03 -4.57 0.05
CA PHE A 46 -15.99 -3.21 -0.46
C PHE A 46 -14.79 -2.96 -1.37
N LEU A 47 -13.61 -3.46 -0.99
CA LEU A 47 -12.42 -3.42 -1.83
C LEU A 47 -12.67 -4.14 -3.18
N LYS A 48 -13.28 -5.32 -3.12
CA LYS A 48 -13.62 -6.09 -4.32
C LYS A 48 -14.59 -5.33 -5.23
N GLU A 49 -15.63 -4.72 -4.67
CA GLU A 49 -16.61 -3.96 -5.45
C GLU A 49 -15.96 -2.79 -6.20
N ILE A 50 -15.21 -1.94 -5.48
CA ILE A 50 -14.52 -0.78 -6.08
C ILE A 50 -13.55 -1.24 -7.18
N SER A 51 -12.74 -2.25 -6.89
CA SER A 51 -11.73 -2.76 -7.82
C SER A 51 -12.37 -3.35 -9.07
N THR A 52 -13.47 -4.09 -8.93
CA THR A 52 -14.20 -4.66 -10.06
C THR A 52 -14.82 -3.57 -10.94
N GLN A 53 -15.47 -2.58 -10.36
CA GLN A 53 -16.05 -1.46 -11.11
C GLN A 53 -15.01 -0.71 -11.93
N ARG A 54 -13.83 -0.49 -11.36
CA ARG A 54 -12.74 0.22 -12.04
C ARG A 54 -12.13 -0.60 -13.17
N ILE A 55 -11.81 -1.86 -12.92
CA ILE A 55 -11.21 -2.70 -13.96
C ILE A 55 -12.17 -2.93 -15.12
N GLU A 56 -13.46 -3.11 -14.87
CA GLU A 56 -14.48 -3.24 -15.93
C GLU A 56 -14.50 -2.00 -16.83
N SER A 57 -14.36 -0.80 -16.27
CA SER A 57 -14.24 0.42 -17.04
C SER A 57 -12.98 0.47 -17.90
N TYR A 58 -11.86 -0.01 -17.36
CA TYR A 58 -10.56 -0.01 -18.03
C TYR A 58 -10.49 -1.03 -19.16
N ILE A 59 -10.98 -2.26 -18.95
CA ILE A 59 -10.88 -3.35 -19.92
C ILE A 59 -12.01 -3.37 -20.93
N LYS A 60 -12.91 -2.39 -20.91
CA LYS A 60 -14.12 -2.32 -21.73
C LYS A 60 -13.87 -2.55 -23.22
N ASP A 61 -12.74 -2.02 -23.73
CA ASP A 61 -12.39 -2.06 -25.14
C ASP A 61 -11.43 -3.23 -25.51
N PHE A 62 -11.15 -4.11 -24.54
CA PHE A 62 -10.26 -5.25 -24.73
C PHE A 62 -11.00 -6.44 -25.38
N ASP A 63 -10.23 -7.32 -26.03
CA ASP A 63 -10.77 -8.59 -26.51
C ASP A 63 -11.15 -9.52 -25.34
N SER A 64 -12.08 -10.47 -25.61
CA SER A 64 -12.62 -11.35 -24.57
C SER A 64 -11.56 -12.16 -23.83
N LYS A 65 -10.45 -12.50 -24.47
CA LYS A 65 -9.37 -13.26 -23.85
C LYS A 65 -8.63 -12.41 -22.83
N LYS A 66 -8.22 -11.20 -23.21
CA LYS A 66 -7.59 -10.24 -22.31
C LYS A 66 -8.51 -9.86 -21.16
N HIS A 67 -9.79 -9.65 -21.45
CA HIS A 67 -10.80 -9.37 -20.44
C HIS A 67 -10.81 -10.43 -19.32
N SER A 68 -10.84 -11.71 -19.68
CA SER A 68 -10.77 -12.81 -18.71
C SER A 68 -9.45 -12.81 -17.93
N GLU A 69 -8.31 -12.65 -18.62
CA GLU A 69 -6.99 -12.63 -17.98
C GLU A 69 -6.88 -11.54 -16.89
N TYR A 70 -7.39 -10.33 -17.16
CA TYR A 70 -7.41 -9.24 -16.19
C TYR A 70 -8.32 -9.52 -14.99
N LEU A 71 -9.51 -10.06 -15.21
CA LEU A 71 -10.43 -10.41 -14.12
C LEU A 71 -9.88 -11.55 -13.25
N ASP A 72 -9.27 -12.55 -13.85
CA ASP A 72 -8.63 -13.65 -13.12
C ASP A 72 -7.47 -13.15 -12.27
N ARG A 73 -6.64 -12.26 -12.83
CA ARG A 73 -5.55 -11.64 -12.11
C ARG A 73 -6.04 -10.79 -10.94
N LEU A 74 -7.07 -9.96 -11.16
CA LEU A 74 -7.68 -9.16 -10.09
C LEU A 74 -8.21 -10.02 -8.94
N ASN A 75 -8.95 -11.09 -9.26
CA ASN A 75 -9.50 -12.00 -8.26
C ASN A 75 -8.38 -12.68 -7.44
N TYR A 76 -7.30 -13.08 -8.11
CA TYR A 76 -6.13 -13.64 -7.43
C TYR A 76 -5.51 -12.65 -6.45
N GLU A 77 -5.27 -11.40 -6.87
CA GLU A 77 -4.68 -10.36 -6.01
C GLU A 77 -5.58 -10.02 -4.82
N LEU A 78 -6.88 -9.88 -5.03
CA LEU A 78 -7.84 -9.60 -3.96
C LEU A 78 -7.88 -10.73 -2.92
N GLU A 79 -7.78 -11.99 -3.34
CA GLU A 79 -7.74 -13.11 -2.39
C GLU A 79 -6.43 -13.13 -1.59
N GLN A 80 -5.29 -12.75 -2.20
CA GLN A 80 -4.03 -12.60 -1.45
C GLN A 80 -4.12 -11.47 -0.41
N ILE A 81 -4.63 -10.30 -0.81
CA ILE A 81 -4.81 -9.15 0.08
C ILE A 81 -5.72 -9.51 1.28
N LYS A 82 -6.82 -10.20 1.00
CA LYS A 82 -7.76 -10.68 2.01
C LYS A 82 -7.10 -11.67 2.98
N THR A 83 -6.38 -12.66 2.45
CA THR A 83 -5.69 -13.69 3.26
C THR A 83 -4.66 -13.07 4.19
N MET A 84 -3.98 -12.02 3.75
CA MET A 84 -3.01 -11.27 4.56
C MET A 84 -3.65 -10.26 5.52
N GLY A 85 -4.96 -9.99 5.43
CA GLY A 85 -5.67 -9.05 6.28
C GLY A 85 -5.41 -7.57 5.98
N PHE A 86 -4.99 -7.23 4.75
CA PHE A 86 -4.62 -5.86 4.36
C PHE A 86 -5.71 -5.09 3.60
N SER A 87 -6.92 -5.59 3.50
CA SER A 87 -8.02 -4.93 2.76
C SER A 87 -8.29 -3.51 3.25
N SER A 88 -8.30 -3.26 4.56
CA SER A 88 -8.46 -1.91 5.12
C SER A 88 -7.31 -0.98 4.72
N TYR A 89 -6.07 -1.46 4.71
CA TYR A 89 -4.91 -0.68 4.25
C TYR A 89 -5.06 -0.25 2.79
N PHE A 90 -5.47 -1.17 1.90
CA PHE A 90 -5.67 -0.85 0.49
C PHE A 90 -6.80 0.15 0.26
N LEU A 91 -7.87 0.09 1.06
CA LEU A 91 -8.94 1.09 1.03
C LEU A 91 -8.47 2.48 1.46
N ILE A 92 -7.59 2.57 2.46
CA ILE A 92 -6.99 3.84 2.88
C ILE A 92 -6.10 4.42 1.76
N VAL A 93 -5.29 3.59 1.12
CA VAL A 93 -4.45 4.02 -0.02
C VAL A 93 -5.31 4.48 -1.19
N TYR A 94 -6.38 3.76 -1.49
CA TYR A 94 -7.36 4.16 -2.49
C TYR A 94 -7.94 5.56 -2.22
N ASP A 95 -8.35 5.82 -0.97
CA ASP A 95 -8.92 7.11 -0.56
C ASP A 95 -7.94 8.27 -0.78
N PHE A 96 -6.66 8.09 -0.45
CA PHE A 96 -5.63 9.10 -0.72
C PHE A 96 -5.47 9.39 -2.21
N ILE A 97 -5.46 8.35 -3.04
CA ILE A 97 -5.31 8.48 -4.49
C ILE A 97 -6.54 9.18 -5.07
N GLU A 98 -7.73 8.76 -4.67
CA GLU A 98 -8.99 9.34 -5.13
C GLU A 98 -9.11 10.81 -4.73
N TRP A 99 -8.80 11.13 -3.47
CA TRP A 99 -8.79 12.51 -3.00
C TRP A 99 -7.79 13.36 -3.80
N SER A 100 -6.59 12.85 -4.03
CA SER A 100 -5.55 13.56 -4.77
C SER A 100 -6.00 13.86 -6.20
N LYS A 101 -6.55 12.87 -6.91
CA LYS A 101 -7.09 13.06 -8.27
C LYS A 101 -8.21 14.09 -8.33
N ASN A 102 -9.11 14.07 -7.34
CA ASN A 102 -10.23 15.01 -7.28
C ASN A 102 -9.81 16.45 -6.87
N ASN A 103 -8.57 16.63 -6.40
CA ASN A 103 -8.04 17.95 -6.00
C ASN A 103 -6.85 18.39 -6.86
N ASP A 104 -6.70 17.86 -8.06
CA ASP A 104 -5.62 18.20 -9.00
C ASP A 104 -4.21 18.03 -8.42
N VAL A 105 -4.04 17.09 -7.47
CA VAL A 105 -2.74 16.73 -6.91
C VAL A 105 -2.16 15.58 -7.71
N PRO A 106 -0.98 15.75 -8.34
CA PRO A 106 -0.37 14.68 -9.14
C PRO A 106 -0.06 13.42 -8.30
N VAL A 107 -0.45 12.26 -8.81
CA VAL A 107 -0.16 10.95 -8.20
C VAL A 107 0.83 10.22 -9.09
N GLY A 108 2.00 9.87 -8.54
CA GLY A 108 2.99 9.07 -9.26
C GLY A 108 2.54 7.61 -9.46
N PRO A 109 2.98 6.96 -10.55
CA PRO A 109 2.64 5.58 -10.85
C PRO A 109 3.33 4.64 -9.85
N GLY A 110 2.54 3.92 -9.09
CA GLY A 110 3.01 2.92 -8.15
C GLY A 110 3.78 3.47 -6.95
N ARG A 111 3.88 2.66 -5.91
CA ARG A 111 4.57 3.03 -4.68
C ARG A 111 5.17 1.78 -4.03
N GLY A 112 6.51 1.73 -3.97
CA GLY A 112 7.21 0.59 -3.38
C GLY A 112 6.85 -0.74 -4.07
N SER A 113 6.71 -1.81 -3.31
CA SER A 113 6.34 -3.13 -3.83
C SER A 113 4.88 -3.22 -4.32
N GLY A 114 4.03 -2.28 -3.93
CA GLY A 114 2.64 -2.21 -4.40
C GLY A 114 2.50 -1.87 -5.89
N ALA A 115 3.56 -1.33 -6.52
CA ALA A 115 3.57 -1.01 -7.94
C ALA A 115 3.36 -2.20 -8.89
N CYS A 116 3.58 -3.43 -8.40
CA CYS A 116 3.37 -4.65 -9.18
C CYS A 116 1.94 -5.18 -9.16
N LEU A 117 1.07 -4.61 -8.36
CA LEU A 117 -0.33 -5.02 -8.25
C LEU A 117 -1.17 -4.31 -9.30
N LEU A 118 -2.01 -5.07 -10.00
CA LEU A 118 -2.94 -4.56 -11.01
C LEU A 118 -3.83 -3.45 -10.45
N TYR A 119 -4.31 -3.64 -9.23
CA TYR A 119 -5.13 -2.66 -8.51
C TYR A 119 -4.45 -1.29 -8.33
N THR A 120 -3.15 -1.26 -8.09
CA THR A 120 -2.40 0.00 -7.83
C THR A 120 -1.87 0.64 -9.10
N SER A 121 -1.43 -0.14 -10.08
CA SER A 121 -0.86 0.37 -11.33
C SER A 121 -1.91 1.02 -12.21
N ASP A 122 -3.07 0.41 -12.37
CA ASP A 122 -4.14 0.97 -13.20
C ASP A 122 -4.80 2.20 -12.55
N ALA A 123 -4.85 2.27 -11.22
CA ALA A 123 -5.31 3.47 -10.52
C ALA A 123 -4.37 4.67 -10.71
N ALA A 124 -3.08 4.44 -11.01
CA ALA A 124 -2.07 5.48 -11.19
C ALA A 124 -1.86 5.88 -12.66
N ASP A 125 -2.11 4.97 -13.62
CA ASP A 125 -1.78 5.16 -15.05
C ASP A 125 -2.78 6.08 -15.78
N ASP A 126 -3.99 6.23 -15.26
CA ASP A 126 -5.03 7.10 -15.82
C ASP A 126 -4.68 8.61 -15.77
N SER A 127 -3.59 8.98 -15.08
CA SER A 127 -3.19 10.38 -14.93
C SER A 127 -2.15 10.86 -15.97
N TYR A 128 -1.68 9.96 -16.90
CA TYR A 128 -0.63 10.27 -17.87
C TYR A 128 -1.03 9.97 -19.34
N ARG A 129 -2.31 9.87 -19.64
CA ARG A 129 -2.81 9.88 -21.02
C ARG A 129 -3.54 11.12 -21.39
#